data_a93204b3d922c233305c6074ac86eb6a
#
_entry.id   a93204b3d922c233305c6074ac86eb6a
#
_cell.length_a   1.000
_cell.length_b   1.000
_cell.length_c   1.000
_cell.angle_alpha   90.00
_cell.angle_beta   90.00
_cell.angle_gamma   90.00
#
_symmetry.space_group_name_H-M   'P 1'
#
loop_
_entity.id
_entity.type
_entity.pdbx_description
1 polymer ?
#
loop_
_entity_poly.entity_id
_entity_poly.type
_entity_poly.pdbx_seq_one_letter_code
_entity_poly.pdbx_strand_id
1 'polypeptide(L)'
;HNLKFGDLPILYHLASLFVYPSRFEGFGIPIVEALSAGVPVIASTGSCLEEAGGEHSIYVDPDDVEGMANAMKKVLADEHLRREMIEKGKEYVVRFDPKTLADEMNAVYLKCFDDKTFTEDRFVQTSSNKRTKISHYLPFF
;
A
#
# COMPACT_ATOMS: atom_id res chain seq x y z
N HIS A 1 -27.57 -3.19 4.50
CA HIS A 1 -26.69 -2.02 4.47
C HIS A 1 -26.19 -1.54 5.85
N ASN A 2 -26.09 -2.44 6.85
CA ASN A 2 -25.61 -2.10 8.19
C ASN A 2 -24.34 -2.88 8.54
N LEU A 3 -23.33 -2.88 7.63
CA LEU A 3 -22.04 -3.47 7.94
C LEU A 3 -21.35 -2.64 9.02
N LYS A 4 -20.90 -3.33 10.06
CA LYS A 4 -20.05 -2.74 11.09
C LYS A 4 -18.59 -2.92 10.67
N PHE A 5 -17.73 -2.03 11.14
CA PHE A 5 -16.29 -2.13 10.85
C PHE A 5 -15.70 -3.50 11.19
N GLY A 6 -16.17 -4.13 12.27
CA GLY A 6 -15.76 -5.49 12.66
C GLY A 6 -16.19 -6.62 11.70
N ASP A 7 -17.08 -6.36 10.75
CA ASP A 7 -17.55 -7.36 9.78
C ASP A 7 -16.62 -7.44 8.54
N LEU A 8 -15.76 -6.43 8.32
CA LEU A 8 -14.88 -6.35 7.15
C LEU A 8 -13.92 -7.56 7.03
N PRO A 9 -13.24 -8.02 8.09
CA PRO A 9 -12.37 -9.20 7.98
C PRO A 9 -13.12 -10.45 7.49
N ILE A 10 -14.37 -10.63 7.94
CA ILE A 10 -15.21 -11.76 7.52
C ILE A 10 -15.54 -11.66 6.04
N LEU A 11 -15.87 -10.45 5.57
CA LEU A 11 -16.18 -10.23 4.14
C LEU A 11 -14.97 -10.51 3.26
N TYR A 12 -13.78 -10.07 3.66
CA TYR A 12 -12.56 -10.41 2.94
C TYR A 12 -12.38 -11.93 2.87
N HIS A 13 -12.47 -12.65 3.98
CA HIS A 13 -12.31 -14.11 3.99
C HIS A 13 -13.35 -14.88 3.14
N LEU A 14 -14.53 -14.33 2.95
CA LEU A 14 -15.58 -14.91 2.12
C LEU A 14 -15.46 -14.53 0.64
N ALA A 15 -14.63 -13.55 0.31
CA ALA A 15 -14.48 -13.06 -1.06
C ALA A 15 -13.61 -14.02 -1.90
N SER A 16 -14.03 -14.29 -3.12
CA SER A 16 -13.23 -15.02 -4.11
C SER A 16 -12.26 -14.13 -4.88
N LEU A 17 -12.51 -12.83 -4.85
CA LEU A 17 -11.76 -11.80 -5.56
C LEU A 17 -12.07 -10.44 -4.94
N PHE A 18 -11.08 -9.58 -4.81
CA PHE A 18 -11.24 -8.19 -4.42
C PHE A 18 -10.94 -7.29 -5.62
N VAL A 19 -11.87 -6.38 -5.94
CA VAL A 19 -11.73 -5.44 -7.06
C VAL A 19 -11.75 -4.02 -6.52
N TYR A 20 -10.69 -3.26 -6.80
CA TYR A 20 -10.53 -1.90 -6.30
C TYR A 20 -10.25 -0.90 -7.43
N PRO A 21 -11.31 -0.45 -8.15
CA PRO A 21 -11.19 0.42 -9.32
C PRO A 21 -11.10 1.90 -8.93
N SER A 22 -10.31 2.23 -7.91
CA SER A 22 -10.14 3.61 -7.47
C SER A 22 -9.20 4.37 -8.40
N ARG A 23 -9.52 5.63 -8.66
CA ARG A 23 -8.70 6.52 -9.52
C ARG A 23 -7.65 7.27 -8.74
N PHE A 24 -7.89 7.52 -7.48
CA PHE A 24 -7.02 8.32 -6.64
C PHE A 24 -7.09 7.87 -5.18
N GLU A 25 -5.94 7.50 -4.64
CA GLU A 25 -5.80 7.04 -3.27
C GLU A 25 -4.51 7.59 -2.63
N GLY A 26 -4.48 7.60 -1.30
CA GLY A 26 -3.27 7.92 -0.55
C GLY A 26 -2.28 6.76 -0.50
N PHE A 27 -2.77 5.51 -0.42
CA PHE A 27 -1.95 4.29 -0.40
C PHE A 27 -2.68 3.06 -0.94
N GLY A 28 -3.86 2.74 -0.43
CA GLY A 28 -4.60 1.53 -0.80
C GLY A 28 -4.66 0.48 0.32
N ILE A 29 -4.88 0.91 1.57
CA ILE A 29 -5.04 0.02 2.73
C ILE A 29 -6.00 -1.15 2.46
N PRO A 30 -7.17 -0.96 1.79
CA PRO A 30 -8.07 -2.06 1.49
C PRO A 30 -7.44 -3.19 0.64
N ILE A 31 -6.44 -2.86 -0.20
CA ILE A 31 -5.68 -3.85 -0.96
C ILE A 31 -4.82 -4.71 -0.02
N VAL A 32 -4.11 -4.08 0.91
CA VAL A 32 -3.28 -4.78 1.91
C VAL A 32 -4.15 -5.68 2.78
N GLU A 33 -5.34 -5.22 3.18
CA GLU A 33 -6.31 -6.01 3.95
C GLU A 33 -6.77 -7.24 3.17
N ALA A 34 -7.14 -7.07 1.88
CA ALA A 34 -7.55 -8.16 1.00
C ALA A 34 -6.44 -9.21 0.82
N LEU A 35 -5.20 -8.77 0.53
CA LEU A 35 -4.06 -9.67 0.38
C LEU A 35 -3.74 -10.40 1.70
N SER A 36 -3.83 -9.71 2.85
CA SER A 36 -3.63 -10.31 4.18
C SER A 36 -4.68 -11.39 4.48
N ALA A 37 -5.90 -11.17 4.03
CA ALA A 37 -6.98 -12.17 4.13
C ALA A 37 -6.85 -13.32 3.12
N GLY A 38 -5.87 -13.26 2.22
CA GLY A 38 -5.66 -14.28 1.18
C GLY A 38 -6.64 -14.16 0.02
N VAL A 39 -7.01 -12.96 -0.37
CA VAL A 39 -7.90 -12.68 -1.49
C VAL A 39 -7.09 -12.12 -2.66
N PRO A 40 -7.23 -12.68 -3.88
CA PRO A 40 -6.61 -12.11 -5.07
C PRO A 40 -7.13 -10.70 -5.33
N VAL A 41 -6.27 -9.82 -5.81
CA VAL A 41 -6.60 -8.41 -6.02
C VAL A 41 -6.51 -8.02 -7.50
N ILE A 42 -7.52 -7.28 -7.97
CA ILE A 42 -7.49 -6.50 -9.19
C ILE A 42 -7.70 -5.04 -8.81
N ALA A 43 -6.80 -4.16 -9.21
CA ALA A 43 -6.88 -2.74 -8.89
C ALA A 43 -6.65 -1.87 -10.13
N SER A 44 -6.84 -0.57 -9.97
CA SER A 44 -6.47 0.38 -11.02
C SER A 44 -4.97 0.59 -11.10
N THR A 45 -4.45 0.81 -12.32
CA THR A 45 -3.07 1.22 -12.56
C THR A 45 -2.89 2.74 -12.41
N GLY A 46 -1.63 3.20 -12.39
CA GLY A 46 -1.28 4.61 -12.46
C GLY A 46 -1.32 5.38 -11.13
N SER A 47 -1.30 4.68 -10.00
CA SER A 47 -1.29 5.29 -8.66
C SER A 47 -0.48 4.46 -7.66
N CYS A 48 -0.52 4.85 -6.38
CA CYS A 48 0.10 4.10 -5.28
C CYS A 48 -0.49 2.69 -5.05
N LEU A 49 -1.55 2.31 -5.75
CA LEU A 49 -2.19 1.00 -5.61
C LEU A 49 -1.26 -0.15 -6.03
N GLU A 50 -0.34 0.11 -6.97
CA GLU A 50 0.68 -0.86 -7.39
C GLU A 50 1.68 -1.14 -6.27
N GLU A 51 2.01 -0.13 -5.46
CA GLU A 51 2.83 -0.30 -4.25
C GLU A 51 2.09 -1.09 -3.17
N ALA A 52 0.80 -0.83 -2.98
CA ALA A 52 0.00 -1.55 -1.99
C ALA A 52 -0.22 -3.02 -2.36
N GLY A 53 -0.41 -3.32 -3.65
CA GLY A 53 -0.80 -4.65 -4.13
C GLY A 53 0.35 -5.51 -4.67
N GLY A 54 1.51 -4.91 -4.96
CA GLY A 54 2.69 -5.62 -5.48
C GLY A 54 2.50 -6.21 -6.87
N GLU A 55 3.52 -6.88 -7.36
CA GLU A 55 3.59 -7.41 -8.73
C GLU A 55 2.68 -8.60 -9.03
N HIS A 56 2.13 -9.24 -8.00
CA HIS A 56 1.25 -10.40 -8.15
C HIS A 56 -0.26 -10.05 -8.10
N SER A 57 -0.60 -8.76 -8.00
CA SER A 57 -1.95 -8.26 -8.27
C SER A 57 -2.10 -7.91 -9.75
N ILE A 58 -3.33 -7.83 -10.24
CA ILE A 58 -3.61 -7.41 -11.61
C ILE A 58 -4.01 -5.94 -11.61
N TYR A 59 -3.45 -5.19 -12.55
CA TYR A 59 -3.73 -3.77 -12.68
C TYR A 59 -4.33 -3.46 -14.04
N VAL A 60 -5.40 -2.66 -14.03
CA VAL A 60 -6.18 -2.30 -15.22
C VAL A 60 -6.43 -0.80 -15.19
N ASP A 61 -6.43 -0.17 -16.36
CA ASP A 61 -6.83 1.24 -16.47
C ASP A 61 -8.23 1.43 -15.88
N PRO A 62 -8.45 2.40 -14.97
CA PRO A 62 -9.77 2.61 -14.35
C PRO A 62 -10.88 2.97 -15.34
N ASP A 63 -10.55 3.39 -16.55
CA ASP A 63 -11.50 3.67 -17.62
C ASP A 63 -11.73 2.47 -18.55
N ASP A 64 -10.90 1.41 -18.44
CA ASP A 64 -11.06 0.18 -19.23
C ASP A 64 -12.00 -0.82 -18.53
N VAL A 65 -13.29 -0.58 -18.68
CA VAL A 65 -14.35 -1.46 -18.11
C VAL A 65 -14.27 -2.87 -18.66
N GLU A 66 -13.96 -3.02 -19.94
CA GLU A 66 -13.85 -4.33 -20.60
C GLU A 66 -12.61 -5.10 -20.09
N GLY A 67 -11.47 -4.45 -20.00
CA GLY A 67 -10.25 -5.00 -19.41
C GLY A 67 -10.46 -5.44 -17.96
N MET A 68 -11.16 -4.64 -17.14
CA MET A 68 -11.52 -4.99 -15.78
C MET A 68 -12.39 -6.25 -15.73
N ALA A 69 -13.44 -6.31 -16.56
CA ALA A 69 -14.32 -7.48 -16.64
C ALA A 69 -13.57 -8.74 -17.10
N ASN A 70 -12.66 -8.61 -18.07
CA ASN A 70 -11.84 -9.71 -18.56
C ASN A 70 -10.85 -10.20 -17.51
N ALA A 71 -10.21 -9.29 -16.77
CA ALA A 71 -9.35 -9.63 -15.64
C ALA A 71 -10.12 -10.42 -14.55
N MET A 72 -11.33 -9.96 -14.19
CA MET A 72 -12.19 -10.67 -13.23
C MET A 72 -12.54 -12.09 -13.72
N LYS A 73 -12.98 -12.23 -14.98
CA LYS A 73 -13.29 -13.54 -15.57
C LYS A 73 -12.07 -14.47 -15.55
N LYS A 74 -10.89 -13.97 -15.93
CA LYS A 74 -9.64 -14.72 -15.93
C LYS A 74 -9.31 -15.27 -14.54
N VAL A 75 -9.29 -14.41 -13.52
CA VAL A 75 -8.97 -14.81 -12.15
C VAL A 75 -9.99 -15.79 -11.60
N LEU A 76 -11.29 -15.58 -11.85
CA LEU A 76 -12.35 -16.47 -11.35
C LEU A 76 -12.35 -17.84 -12.04
N ALA A 77 -11.95 -17.92 -13.30
CA ALA A 77 -11.91 -19.16 -14.07
C ALA A 77 -10.64 -19.99 -13.83
N ASP A 78 -9.52 -19.36 -13.48
CA ASP A 78 -8.23 -20.01 -13.35
C ASP A 78 -7.86 -20.19 -11.86
N GLU A 79 -8.07 -21.41 -11.36
CA GLU A 79 -7.77 -21.77 -9.98
C GLU A 79 -6.26 -21.74 -9.67
N HIS A 80 -5.42 -22.08 -10.65
CA HIS A 80 -3.97 -22.05 -10.47
C HIS A 80 -3.50 -20.62 -10.30
N LEU A 81 -3.92 -19.71 -11.17
CA LEU A 81 -3.65 -18.28 -11.07
C LEU A 81 -4.11 -17.70 -9.72
N ARG A 82 -5.34 -18.06 -9.28
CA ARG A 82 -5.83 -17.60 -7.97
C ARG A 82 -4.94 -18.04 -6.83
N ARG A 83 -4.51 -19.31 -6.82
CA ARG A 83 -3.62 -19.82 -5.76
C ARG A 83 -2.29 -19.10 -5.76
N GLU A 84 -1.69 -18.91 -6.92
CA GLU A 84 -0.43 -18.16 -7.05
C GLU A 84 -0.58 -16.72 -6.54
N MET A 85 -1.64 -16.01 -6.94
CA MET A 85 -1.92 -14.65 -6.46
C MET A 85 -2.11 -14.60 -4.94
N ILE A 86 -2.77 -15.60 -4.34
CA ILE A 86 -2.97 -15.70 -2.89
C ILE A 86 -1.64 -15.92 -2.17
N GLU A 87 -0.85 -16.88 -2.60
CA GLU A 87 0.44 -17.21 -1.98
C GLU A 87 1.40 -16.02 -2.04
N LYS A 88 1.57 -15.46 -3.21
CA LYS A 88 2.45 -14.33 -3.45
C LYS A 88 1.96 -13.04 -2.78
N GLY A 89 0.65 -12.82 -2.78
CA GLY A 89 0.04 -11.70 -2.07
C GLY A 89 0.30 -11.75 -0.57
N LYS A 90 0.16 -12.93 0.05
CA LYS A 90 0.47 -13.13 1.48
C LYS A 90 1.95 -12.92 1.79
N GLU A 91 2.84 -13.39 0.94
CA GLU A 91 4.29 -13.14 1.08
C GLU A 91 4.57 -11.63 1.00
N TYR A 92 3.95 -10.95 0.07
CA TYR A 92 4.17 -9.53 -0.18
C TYR A 92 3.74 -8.63 0.98
N VAL A 93 2.57 -8.89 1.59
CA VAL A 93 2.03 -8.02 2.64
C VAL A 93 2.78 -8.08 3.97
N VAL A 94 3.64 -9.07 4.18
CA VAL A 94 4.49 -9.16 5.38
C VAL A 94 5.33 -7.89 5.57
N ARG A 95 5.69 -7.22 4.48
CA ARG A 95 6.42 -5.94 4.53
C ARG A 95 5.66 -4.79 5.20
N PHE A 96 4.34 -4.89 5.27
CA PHE A 96 3.47 -3.90 5.93
C PHE A 96 3.10 -4.30 7.36
N ASP A 97 3.75 -5.34 7.91
CA ASP A 97 3.54 -5.73 9.30
C ASP A 97 3.95 -4.58 10.24
N PRO A 98 3.08 -4.19 11.20
CA PRO A 98 3.33 -3.07 12.09
C PRO A 98 4.64 -3.18 12.86
N LYS A 99 5.05 -4.40 13.24
CA LYS A 99 6.31 -4.61 13.96
C LYS A 99 7.51 -4.36 13.04
N THR A 100 7.47 -4.88 11.81
CA THR A 100 8.52 -4.67 10.80
C THR A 100 8.70 -3.18 10.52
N LEU A 101 7.60 -2.46 10.27
CA LEU A 101 7.61 -1.02 10.03
C LEU A 101 8.15 -0.23 11.24
N ALA A 102 7.77 -0.63 12.46
CA ALA A 102 8.26 0.01 13.68
C ALA A 102 9.76 -0.22 13.86
N ASP A 103 10.26 -1.42 13.59
CA ASP A 103 11.69 -1.74 13.68
C ASP A 103 12.51 -0.97 12.63
N GLU A 104 12.02 -0.87 11.40
CA GLU A 104 12.64 -0.07 10.33
C GLU A 104 12.68 1.43 10.69
N MET A 105 11.56 1.97 11.17
CA MET A 105 11.47 3.36 11.60
C MET A 105 12.45 3.65 12.75
N ASN A 106 12.52 2.76 13.74
CA ASN A 106 13.45 2.87 14.84
C ASN A 106 14.91 2.84 14.37
N ALA A 107 15.24 2.00 13.38
CA ALA A 107 16.58 1.95 12.80
C ALA A 107 16.95 3.27 12.10
N VAL A 108 16.00 3.94 11.44
CA VAL A 108 16.19 5.28 10.86
C VAL A 108 16.47 6.31 11.95
N TYR A 109 15.68 6.31 13.04
CA TYR A 109 15.90 7.22 14.16
C TYR A 109 17.27 7.03 14.79
N LEU A 110 17.68 5.79 15.04
CA LEU A 110 19.01 5.50 15.61
C LEU A 110 20.14 6.01 14.72
N LYS A 111 20.04 5.83 13.40
CA LYS A 111 21.01 6.40 12.46
C LYS A 111 21.10 7.93 12.54
N CYS A 112 19.95 8.61 12.69
CA CYS A 112 19.94 10.06 12.85
C CYS A 112 20.59 10.52 14.16
N PHE A 113 20.51 9.72 15.23
CA PHE A 113 21.17 10.03 16.51
C PHE A 113 22.69 9.76 16.49
N ASP A 114 23.10 8.70 15.79
CA ASP A 114 24.52 8.34 15.67
C ASP A 114 25.28 9.24 14.69
N ASP A 115 24.57 9.88 13.77
CA ASP A 115 25.15 10.82 12.82
C ASP A 115 25.47 12.14 13.52
N LYS A 116 26.72 12.26 14.06
CA LYS A 116 27.24 13.46 14.74
C LYS A 116 27.23 14.72 13.88
N THR A 117 26.83 14.63 12.62
CA THR A 117 26.64 15.79 11.73
C THR A 117 25.32 16.52 12.01
N PHE A 118 24.46 15.95 12.85
CA PHE A 118 23.25 16.62 13.37
C PHE A 118 23.64 17.51 14.58
N THR A 119 24.63 18.36 14.36
CA THR A 119 25.06 19.33 15.39
C THR A 119 24.06 20.46 15.50
N GLU A 120 23.93 21.01 16.73
CA GLU A 120 23.09 22.16 17.11
C GLU A 120 23.19 23.37 16.17
N ASP A 121 24.25 23.48 15.37
CA ASP A 121 24.51 24.58 14.44
C ASP A 121 23.43 24.72 13.32
N ARG A 122 22.70 23.68 12.94
CA ARG A 122 21.59 23.81 11.97
C ARG A 122 20.35 24.43 12.59
N PHE A 123 20.08 24.20 13.87
CA PHE A 123 18.94 24.82 14.56
C PHE A 123 19.15 26.30 14.86
N VAL A 124 20.37 26.73 15.05
CA VAL A 124 20.69 28.14 15.35
C VAL A 124 20.65 29.01 14.08
N GLN A 125 21.02 28.49 12.93
CA GLN A 125 20.99 29.25 11.68
C GLN A 125 19.58 29.45 11.10
N THR A 126 18.60 28.61 11.45
CA THR A 126 17.22 28.79 10.99
C THR A 126 16.42 29.81 11.80
N SER A 127 16.87 30.15 13.02
CA SER A 127 16.22 31.16 13.86
C SER A 127 16.65 32.59 13.54
N SER A 128 17.78 32.79 12.86
CA SER A 128 18.32 34.12 12.55
C SER A 128 18.09 34.62 11.13
N ASN A 129 17.55 33.81 10.25
CA ASN A 129 17.26 34.20 8.86
C ASN A 129 15.79 34.01 8.50
N LYS A 130 15.11 35.15 8.39
CA LYS A 130 13.75 35.43 7.99
C LYS A 130 13.19 34.41 6.97
N ARG A 131 11.96 33.93 7.30
CA ARG A 131 10.88 33.61 6.34
C ARG A 131 11.36 33.30 4.92
N THR A 132 11.77 32.08 4.67
CA THR A 132 11.82 31.54 3.33
C THR A 132 11.05 30.23 3.30
N LYS A 133 10.07 30.19 2.42
CA LYS A 133 9.10 29.14 2.14
C LYS A 133 9.62 27.72 2.38
N ILE A 134 8.99 27.00 3.31
CA ILE A 134 9.02 25.55 3.37
C ILE A 134 8.16 25.06 2.20
N SER A 135 8.76 24.81 1.07
CA SER A 135 8.08 24.26 -0.09
C SER A 135 8.96 23.33 -0.93
N HIS A 136 9.92 22.67 -0.37
CA HIS A 136 10.70 21.68 -1.15
C HIS A 136 11.52 20.78 -0.22
N TYR A 137 10.91 19.94 0.57
CA TYR A 137 11.55 18.71 1.06
C TYR A 137 10.54 17.89 1.88
N LEU A 138 9.61 17.26 1.19
CA LEU A 138 9.04 15.99 1.58
C LEU A 138 9.01 15.13 0.33
N PRO A 139 9.97 14.23 0.12
CA PRO A 139 9.74 13.12 -0.77
C PRO A 139 8.84 12.13 -0.03
N PHE A 140 7.66 12.03 -0.52
CA PHE A 140 6.73 10.91 -0.51
C PHE A 140 6.81 9.91 0.66
N PHE A 141 5.85 10.04 1.55
CA PHE A 141 5.16 8.93 2.17
C PHE A 141 3.84 8.73 1.46
#